data_5c814f7770f187e8d8e73518a23eb4d6
#
_entry.id   5c814f7770f187e8d8e73518a23eb4d6
#
_cell.length_a   1.000
_cell.length_b   1.000
_cell.length_c   1.000
_cell.angle_alpha   90.00
_cell.angle_beta   90.00
_cell.angle_gamma   90.00
#
_symmetry.space_group_name_H-M   'P 1'
#
loop_
_entity.id
_entity.type
_entity.pdbx_description
1 polymer ?
#
loop_
_entity_poly.entity_id
_entity_poly.type
_entity_poly.pdbx_seq_one_letter_code
_entity_poly.pdbx_strand_id
1 'polypeptide(L)'
;PAGVAYMLIASVIFALAGPWNKAVTQKVDSFTVSCLNLGVGGAALLVIGLVLGGSLHPQSFGAVPVLLFLAFISGAGYVIWALLMKNNPVSRIAVFGLIIPIMNVLLSAILNGEPLFEWQYLAALMLVCGGIYLVNRPAAGKKKEN
;
A
#
# COMPACT_ATOMS: atom_id res chain seq x y z
N PRO A 1 -15.75 -9.99 12.97
CA PRO A 1 -14.43 -10.20 13.61
C PRO A 1 -13.41 -10.78 12.62
N ALA A 2 -13.78 -11.67 11.70
CA ALA A 2 -12.84 -12.29 10.74
C ALA A 2 -12.21 -11.26 9.80
N GLY A 3 -12.94 -10.28 9.29
CA GLY A 3 -12.43 -9.24 8.39
C GLY A 3 -11.33 -8.40 9.02
N VAL A 4 -11.46 -8.06 10.30
CA VAL A 4 -10.43 -7.31 11.04
C VAL A 4 -9.14 -8.12 11.17
N ALA A 5 -9.24 -9.43 11.43
CA ALA A 5 -8.09 -10.32 11.51
C ALA A 5 -7.35 -10.40 10.15
N TYR A 6 -8.08 -10.53 9.04
CA TYR A 6 -7.48 -10.52 7.70
C TYR A 6 -6.79 -9.19 7.38
N MET A 7 -7.38 -8.06 7.76
CA MET A 7 -6.76 -6.74 7.58
C MET A 7 -5.49 -6.59 8.40
N LEU A 8 -5.45 -7.06 9.64
CA LEU A 8 -4.24 -7.03 10.46
C LEU A 8 -3.13 -7.88 9.87
N ILE A 9 -3.44 -9.11 9.44
CA ILE A 9 -2.47 -10.00 8.79
C ILE A 9 -1.93 -9.34 7.51
N ALA A 10 -2.80 -8.81 6.66
CA ALA A 10 -2.41 -8.12 5.44
C ALA A 10 -1.50 -6.90 5.73
N SER A 11 -1.79 -6.13 6.77
CA SER A 11 -0.98 -4.98 7.18
C SER A 11 0.42 -5.39 7.64
N VAL A 12 0.53 -6.48 8.41
CA VAL A 12 1.83 -7.02 8.83
C VAL A 12 2.65 -7.49 7.63
N ILE A 13 2.02 -8.25 6.72
CA ILE A 13 2.68 -8.71 5.49
C ILE A 13 3.15 -7.52 4.64
N PHE A 14 2.32 -6.50 4.49
CA PHE A 14 2.66 -5.29 3.74
C PHE A 14 3.81 -4.53 4.38
N ALA A 15 3.84 -4.43 5.71
CA ALA A 15 4.92 -3.78 6.46
C ALA A 15 6.27 -4.49 6.27
N LEU A 16 6.27 -5.83 6.23
CA LEU A 16 7.46 -6.64 5.97
C LEU A 16 7.90 -6.59 4.50
N ALA A 17 6.94 -6.48 3.58
CA ALA A 17 7.23 -6.40 2.15
C ALA A 17 7.97 -5.11 1.76
N GLY A 18 7.79 -4.00 2.47
CA GLY A 18 8.44 -2.72 2.19
C GLY A 18 9.96 -2.79 2.19
N PRO A 19 10.61 -3.16 3.33
CA PRO A 19 12.06 -3.32 3.40
C PRO A 19 12.61 -4.36 2.43
N TRP A 20 11.88 -5.46 2.22
CA TRP A 20 12.24 -6.50 1.25
C TRP A 20 12.25 -5.96 -0.17
N ASN A 21 11.19 -5.27 -0.56
CA ASN A 21 11.08 -4.65 -1.88
C ASN A 21 12.22 -3.64 -2.11
N LYS A 22 12.58 -2.85 -1.08
CA LYS A 22 13.72 -1.95 -1.16
C LYS A 22 15.04 -2.69 -1.41
N ALA A 23 15.30 -3.79 -0.73
CA ALA A 23 16.52 -4.58 -0.91
C ALA A 23 16.64 -5.14 -2.34
N VAL A 24 15.53 -5.56 -2.93
CA VAL A 24 15.48 -6.09 -4.29
C VAL A 24 15.62 -4.98 -5.34
N THR A 25 14.97 -3.83 -5.16
CA THR A 25 15.05 -2.70 -6.10
C THR A 25 16.41 -2.03 -6.16
N GLN A 26 17.28 -2.27 -5.19
CA GLN A 26 18.67 -1.83 -5.26
C GLN A 26 19.52 -2.66 -6.23
N LYS A 27 19.13 -3.92 -6.48
CA LYS A 27 19.86 -4.85 -7.35
C LYS A 27 19.24 -5.01 -8.72
N VAL A 28 17.94 -4.78 -8.81
CA VAL A 28 17.15 -4.96 -10.03
C VAL A 28 16.42 -3.67 -10.34
N ASP A 29 16.09 -3.45 -11.61
CA ASP A 29 15.32 -2.27 -12.01
C ASP A 29 13.93 -2.24 -11.36
N SER A 30 13.53 -1.06 -10.89
CA SER A 30 12.25 -0.87 -10.17
C SER A 30 11.03 -1.24 -11.01
N PHE A 31 11.12 -1.03 -12.33
CA PHE A 31 10.04 -1.40 -13.25
C PHE A 31 9.88 -2.93 -13.30
N THR A 32 10.98 -3.63 -13.48
CA THR A 32 11.00 -5.11 -13.51
C THR A 32 10.47 -5.72 -12.22
N VAL A 33 10.89 -5.18 -11.07
CA VAL A 33 10.40 -5.64 -9.75
C VAL A 33 8.91 -5.42 -9.61
N SER A 34 8.40 -4.27 -10.04
CA SER A 34 6.97 -3.96 -10.00
C SER A 34 6.16 -4.88 -10.91
N CYS A 35 6.62 -5.12 -12.13
CA CYS A 35 5.99 -6.04 -13.07
C CYS A 35 5.93 -7.48 -12.53
N LEU A 36 7.03 -7.96 -11.94
CA LEU A 36 7.07 -9.30 -11.33
C LEU A 36 6.13 -9.40 -10.13
N ASN A 37 6.15 -8.40 -9.22
CA ASN A 37 5.28 -8.42 -8.04
C ASN A 37 3.80 -8.41 -8.43
N LEU A 38 3.41 -7.51 -9.33
CA LEU A 38 2.02 -7.42 -9.79
C LEU A 38 1.63 -8.61 -10.66
N GLY A 39 2.50 -9.07 -11.54
CA GLY A 39 2.23 -10.18 -12.44
C GLY A 39 2.09 -11.51 -11.69
N VAL A 40 3.08 -11.85 -10.87
CA VAL A 40 3.06 -13.10 -10.09
C VAL A 40 1.98 -13.04 -9.01
N GLY A 41 1.87 -11.92 -8.27
CA GLY A 41 0.85 -11.74 -7.24
C GLY A 41 -0.56 -11.76 -7.82
N GLY A 42 -0.78 -11.06 -8.94
CA GLY A 42 -2.06 -11.02 -9.64
C GLY A 42 -2.45 -12.39 -10.22
N ALA A 43 -1.50 -13.10 -10.83
CA ALA A 43 -1.74 -14.45 -11.33
C ALA A 43 -2.09 -15.43 -10.19
N ALA A 44 -1.37 -15.37 -9.08
CA ALA A 44 -1.66 -16.21 -7.93
C ALA A 44 -3.07 -15.92 -7.35
N LEU A 45 -3.45 -14.66 -7.20
CA LEU A 45 -4.77 -14.28 -6.72
C LEU A 45 -5.87 -14.71 -7.70
N LEU A 46 -5.63 -14.60 -9.00
CA LEU A 46 -6.57 -15.05 -10.03
C LEU A 46 -6.81 -16.55 -9.96
N VAL A 47 -5.74 -17.35 -9.84
CA VAL A 47 -5.84 -18.81 -9.69
C VAL A 47 -6.59 -19.17 -8.41
N ILE A 48 -6.24 -18.56 -7.29
CA ILE A 48 -6.92 -18.80 -6.00
C ILE A 48 -8.41 -18.41 -6.11
N GLY A 49 -8.71 -17.26 -6.71
CA GLY A 49 -10.09 -16.81 -6.88
C GLY A 49 -10.92 -17.79 -7.72
N LEU A 50 -10.38 -18.30 -8.82
CA LEU A 50 -11.05 -19.30 -9.67
C LEU A 50 -11.26 -20.64 -8.93
N VAL A 51 -10.27 -21.12 -8.19
CA VAL A 51 -10.36 -22.37 -7.41
C VAL A 51 -11.41 -22.25 -6.30
N LEU A 52 -11.58 -21.06 -5.70
CA LEU A 52 -12.60 -20.79 -4.69
C LEU A 52 -14.01 -20.55 -5.29
N GLY A 53 -14.19 -20.79 -6.59
CA GLY A 53 -15.49 -20.65 -7.27
C GLY A 53 -15.81 -19.24 -7.75
N GLY A 54 -14.82 -18.35 -7.80
CA GLY A 54 -14.96 -17.03 -8.41
C GLY A 54 -15.20 -17.15 -9.93
N SER A 55 -16.04 -16.28 -10.48
CA SER A 55 -16.30 -16.20 -11.91
C SER A 55 -15.92 -14.84 -12.47
N LEU A 56 -15.25 -14.84 -13.62
CA LEU A 56 -14.88 -13.62 -14.35
C LEU A 56 -15.99 -13.27 -15.36
N HIS A 57 -17.17 -12.90 -14.86
CA HIS A 57 -18.24 -12.42 -15.73
C HIS A 57 -18.42 -10.91 -15.53
N PRO A 58 -17.93 -10.06 -16.44
CA PRO A 58 -18.23 -8.63 -16.38
C PRO A 58 -19.74 -8.43 -16.57
N GLN A 59 -20.42 -7.92 -15.56
CA GLN A 59 -21.87 -7.70 -15.58
C GLN A 59 -22.31 -6.61 -16.58
N SER A 60 -21.37 -5.83 -17.11
CA SER A 60 -21.60 -4.77 -18.06
C SER A 60 -20.38 -4.54 -18.93
N PHE A 61 -20.61 -4.18 -20.20
CA PHE A 61 -19.56 -3.75 -21.12
C PHE A 61 -18.74 -2.56 -20.57
N GLY A 62 -19.36 -1.70 -19.74
CA GLY A 62 -18.71 -0.59 -19.07
C GLY A 62 -17.72 -0.99 -17.97
N ALA A 63 -17.79 -2.21 -17.45
CA ALA A 63 -16.87 -2.67 -16.40
C ALA A 63 -15.44 -2.89 -16.91
N VAL A 64 -15.29 -3.29 -18.19
CA VAL A 64 -13.97 -3.58 -18.77
C VAL A 64 -13.07 -2.34 -18.83
N PRO A 65 -13.51 -1.18 -19.39
CA PRO A 65 -12.68 0.04 -19.38
C PRO A 65 -12.34 0.52 -17.96
N VAL A 66 -13.26 0.39 -17.01
CA VAL A 66 -12.99 0.75 -15.62
C VAL A 66 -11.92 -0.15 -15.01
N LEU A 67 -11.98 -1.46 -15.24
CA LEU A 67 -10.96 -2.40 -14.78
C LEU A 67 -9.59 -2.11 -15.39
N LEU A 68 -9.53 -1.82 -16.69
CA LEU A 68 -8.30 -1.45 -17.37
C LEU A 68 -7.71 -0.14 -16.81
N PHE A 69 -8.55 0.85 -16.57
CA PHE A 69 -8.14 2.11 -15.96
C PHE A 69 -7.60 1.92 -14.54
N LEU A 70 -8.26 1.13 -13.71
CA LEU A 70 -7.80 0.78 -12.36
C LEU A 70 -6.49 0.00 -12.39
N ALA A 71 -6.35 -0.95 -13.32
CA ALA A 71 -5.11 -1.71 -13.50
C ALA A 71 -3.95 -0.79 -13.92
N PHE A 72 -4.19 0.16 -14.82
CA PHE A 72 -3.19 1.14 -15.25
C PHE A 72 -2.74 2.04 -14.10
N ILE A 73 -3.68 2.62 -13.34
CA ILE A 73 -3.36 3.47 -12.17
C ILE A 73 -2.59 2.67 -11.11
N SER A 74 -3.02 1.44 -10.83
CA SER A 74 -2.35 0.57 -9.87
C SER A 74 -0.93 0.25 -10.30
N GLY A 75 -0.73 -0.11 -11.56
CA GLY A 75 0.59 -0.41 -12.12
C GLY A 75 1.52 0.80 -12.08
N ALA A 76 1.05 1.96 -12.55
CA ALA A 76 1.81 3.20 -12.51
C ALA A 76 2.18 3.61 -11.08
N GLY A 77 1.22 3.52 -10.15
CA GLY A 77 1.45 3.82 -8.74
C GLY A 77 2.51 2.91 -8.11
N TYR A 78 2.49 1.63 -8.44
CA TYR A 78 3.48 0.66 -7.95
C TYR A 78 4.89 0.96 -8.45
N VAL A 79 5.04 1.32 -9.74
CA VAL A 79 6.33 1.70 -10.32
C VAL A 79 6.87 2.98 -9.68
N ILE A 80 6.03 4.01 -9.52
CA ILE A 80 6.40 5.26 -8.87
C ILE A 80 6.84 5.01 -7.42
N TRP A 81 6.09 4.18 -6.69
CA TRP A 81 6.41 3.81 -5.32
C TRP A 81 7.75 3.06 -5.22
N ALA A 82 8.00 2.12 -6.14
CA ALA A 82 9.27 1.40 -6.20
C ALA A 82 10.46 2.32 -6.52
N LEU A 83 10.29 3.30 -7.41
CA LEU A 83 11.29 4.32 -7.70
C LEU A 83 11.59 5.22 -6.50
N LEU A 84 10.54 5.64 -5.78
CA LEU A 84 10.67 6.40 -4.54
C LEU A 84 11.46 5.61 -3.49
N MET A 85 11.15 4.33 -3.30
CA MET A 85 11.86 3.46 -2.37
C MET A 85 13.31 3.22 -2.76
N LYS A 86 13.62 3.12 -4.05
CA LYS A 86 14.98 2.95 -4.54
C LYS A 86 15.88 4.11 -4.14
N ASN A 87 15.38 5.33 -4.26
CA ASN A 87 16.17 6.56 -4.15
C ASN A 87 16.10 7.23 -2.77
N ASN A 88 15.21 6.78 -1.88
CA ASN A 88 14.98 7.41 -0.59
C ASN A 88 15.00 6.40 0.57
N PRO A 89 15.34 6.83 1.79
CA PRO A 89 15.19 5.98 2.97
C PRO A 89 13.69 5.70 3.25
N VAL A 90 13.39 4.46 3.64
CA VAL A 90 12.01 4.00 3.90
C VAL A 90 11.28 4.90 4.90
N SER A 91 12.00 5.36 5.93
CA SER A 91 11.45 6.25 6.96
C SER A 91 10.95 7.59 6.40
N ARG A 92 11.61 8.13 5.38
CA ARG A 92 11.18 9.37 4.72
C ARG A 92 9.93 9.15 3.86
N ILE A 93 9.85 8.01 3.20
CA ILE A 93 8.69 7.65 2.36
C ILE A 93 7.47 7.34 3.24
N ALA A 94 7.66 6.75 4.42
CA ALA A 94 6.58 6.45 5.35
C ALA A 94 5.75 7.70 5.73
N VAL A 95 6.37 8.88 5.74
CA VAL A 95 5.65 10.15 5.97
C VAL A 95 4.61 10.42 4.88
N PHE A 96 4.94 10.13 3.63
CA PHE A 96 3.97 10.26 2.52
C PHE A 96 2.83 9.24 2.61
N GLY A 97 3.07 8.10 3.26
CA GLY A 97 2.03 7.12 3.56
C GLY A 97 0.91 7.65 4.45
N LEU A 98 1.14 8.73 5.22
CA LEU A 98 0.10 9.42 5.97
C LEU A 98 -0.93 10.14 5.10
N ILE A 99 -0.55 10.54 3.90
CA ILE A 99 -1.44 11.24 2.98
C ILE A 99 -2.57 10.31 2.53
N ILE A 100 -2.29 9.03 2.40
CA ILE A 100 -3.27 8.03 1.93
C ILE A 100 -4.50 7.94 2.83
N PRO A 101 -4.38 7.68 4.16
CA PRO A 101 -5.55 7.62 5.04
C PRO A 101 -6.27 8.98 5.16
N ILE A 102 -5.54 10.09 5.14
CA ILE A 102 -6.15 11.42 5.18
C ILE A 102 -7.00 11.65 3.93
N MET A 103 -6.45 11.35 2.74
CA MET A 103 -7.19 11.48 1.48
C MET A 103 -8.38 10.53 1.40
N ASN A 104 -8.26 9.31 1.93
CA ASN A 104 -9.38 8.37 1.99
C ASN A 104 -10.53 8.91 2.83
N VAL A 105 -10.27 9.46 4.01
CA VAL A 105 -11.29 10.06 4.87
C VAL A 105 -11.94 11.26 4.20
N LEU A 106 -11.16 12.15 3.58
CA LEU A 106 -11.68 13.30 2.84
C LEU A 106 -12.56 12.89 1.65
N LEU A 107 -12.10 11.93 0.86
CA LEU A 107 -12.86 11.41 -0.27
C LEU A 107 -14.16 10.71 0.17
N SER A 108 -14.11 9.91 1.24
CA SER A 108 -15.29 9.24 1.80
C SER A 108 -16.32 10.25 2.28
N ALA A 109 -15.87 11.31 2.96
CA ALA A 109 -16.77 12.38 3.39
C ALA A 109 -17.43 13.13 2.24
N ILE A 110 -16.67 13.41 1.17
CA ILE A 110 -17.18 14.16 0.00
C ILE A 110 -18.12 13.29 -0.84
N LEU A 111 -17.78 12.02 -1.07
CA LEU A 111 -18.53 11.14 -1.98
C LEU A 111 -19.71 10.45 -1.31
N ASN A 112 -19.56 10.04 -0.06
CA ASN A 112 -20.55 9.26 0.68
C ASN A 112 -21.30 10.09 1.73
N GLY A 113 -20.90 11.35 1.97
CA GLY A 113 -21.50 12.18 3.02
C GLY A 113 -21.22 11.67 4.44
N GLU A 114 -20.15 10.90 4.63
CA GLU A 114 -19.76 10.37 5.94
C GLU A 114 -19.23 11.48 6.85
N PRO A 115 -19.47 11.42 8.17
CA PRO A 115 -18.95 12.43 9.09
C PRO A 115 -17.41 12.39 9.12
N LEU A 116 -16.79 13.56 8.92
CA LEU A 116 -15.32 13.73 8.91
C LEU A 116 -14.69 13.43 10.29
N PHE A 117 -15.45 13.52 11.37
CA PHE A 117 -14.98 13.39 12.74
C PHE A 117 -15.62 12.18 13.43
N GLU A 118 -15.14 10.99 13.11
CA GLU A 118 -15.36 9.83 13.97
C GLU A 118 -14.13 9.57 14.84
N TRP A 119 -14.38 9.21 16.10
CA TRP A 119 -13.33 8.85 17.07
C TRP A 119 -12.34 7.82 16.53
N GLN A 120 -12.83 6.92 15.70
CA GLN A 120 -12.02 5.87 15.07
C GLN A 120 -10.95 6.43 14.13
N TYR A 121 -11.27 7.47 13.36
CA TYR A 121 -10.31 8.14 12.45
C TYR A 121 -9.22 8.88 13.22
N LEU A 122 -9.59 9.55 14.33
CA LEU A 122 -8.62 10.21 15.19
C LEU A 122 -7.68 9.22 15.88
N ALA A 123 -8.20 8.10 16.37
CA ALA A 123 -7.40 7.04 16.98
C ALA A 123 -6.43 6.42 15.96
N ALA A 124 -6.90 6.12 14.74
CA ALA A 124 -6.07 5.60 13.66
C ALA A 124 -4.94 6.58 13.28
N LEU A 125 -5.28 7.86 13.14
CA LEU A 125 -4.30 8.90 12.81
C LEU A 125 -3.23 9.04 13.91
N MET A 126 -3.60 9.02 15.18
CA MET A 126 -2.68 9.07 16.32
C MET A 126 -1.74 7.86 16.32
N LEU A 127 -2.24 6.65 16.06
CA LEU A 127 -1.44 5.43 15.97
C LEU A 127 -0.44 5.49 14.82
N VAL A 128 -0.86 5.96 13.65
CA VAL A 128 0.02 6.08 12.48
C VAL A 128 1.09 7.15 12.71
N CYS A 129 0.73 8.33 13.24
CA CYS A 129 1.67 9.38 13.60
C CYS A 129 2.69 8.90 14.66
N GLY A 130 2.23 8.17 15.67
CA GLY A 130 3.08 7.57 16.69
C GLY A 130 4.05 6.55 16.12
N GLY A 131 3.60 5.70 15.22
CA GLY A 131 4.43 4.73 14.51
C GLY A 131 5.52 5.40 13.68
N ILE A 132 5.17 6.43 12.90
CA ILE A 132 6.14 7.19 12.09
C ILE A 132 7.14 7.93 12.97
N TYR A 133 6.69 8.52 14.07
CA TYR A 133 7.58 9.17 15.02
C TYR A 133 8.61 8.19 15.61
N LEU A 134 8.16 6.99 16.02
CA LEU A 134 9.03 5.95 16.55
C LEU A 134 10.08 5.49 15.52
N VAL A 135 9.68 5.28 14.28
CA VAL A 135 10.57 4.84 13.19
C VAL A 135 11.58 5.93 12.81
N ASN A 136 11.20 7.21 12.91
CA ASN A 136 12.06 8.34 12.58
C ASN A 136 12.92 8.84 13.75
N ARG A 137 12.76 8.27 14.95
CA ARG A 137 13.66 8.61 16.06
C ARG A 137 15.09 8.24 15.69
N PRO A 138 16.05 9.17 15.80
CA PRO A 138 17.45 8.81 15.63
C PRO A 138 17.78 7.75 16.69
N ALA A 139 18.33 6.60 16.25
CA ALA A 139 18.80 5.57 17.16
C ALA A 139 19.82 6.23 18.09
N ALA A 140 19.48 6.32 19.37
CA ALA A 140 20.38 6.84 20.40
C ALA A 140 21.61 5.90 20.41
N GLY A 141 22.71 6.32 19.76
CA GLY A 141 23.97 5.57 19.83
C GLY A 141 24.82 5.48 18.57
N LYS A 142 24.40 5.97 17.40
CA LYS A 142 25.36 6.12 16.31
C LYS A 142 26.07 7.48 16.40
N LYS A 143 27.09 7.55 17.25
CA LYS A 143 28.18 8.54 17.19
C LYS A 143 28.64 8.62 15.75
N LYS A 144 28.68 9.81 15.17
CA LYS A 144 29.40 10.10 13.92
C LYS A 144 30.86 9.71 14.17
N GLU A 145 31.30 8.62 13.58
CA GLU A 145 32.70 8.46 13.25
C GLU A 145 32.97 9.29 11.99
N ASN A 146 33.82 10.29 12.18
CA ASN A 146 34.37 11.12 11.13
C ASN A 146 35.28 10.29 10.22
#